data_6e3fe0e26422c1eff90aba11c8e6a49c
#
_entry.id   6e3fe0e26422c1eff90aba11c8e6a49c
#
_cell.length_a   1.000
_cell.length_b   1.000
_cell.length_c   1.000
_cell.angle_alpha   90.00
_cell.angle_beta   90.00
_cell.angle_gamma   90.00
#
_symmetry.space_group_name_H-M   'P 1'
#
loop_
_entity.id
_entity.type
_entity.pdbx_description
1 polymer ?
#
loop_
_entity_poly.entity_id
_entity_poly.type
_entity_poly.pdbx_seq_one_letter_code
_entity_poly.pdbx_strand_id
1 'polypeptide(L)'
;MGHRQKKIRVHWLLRPTRLRFFLFLIILLVSGNVEAGDKITIGEVEEVILMPWGVKLPARIDTGAEMSSLDARELKVKNNIAEFRLPNRFGGLELRLPVKTWQHFRSADFKEKRPIVEITFCMGPKLLHVNVNLNDRSTVRYPLILGRNALKDHFIVDCEQTHCLPPSCPEAKPK
;
A
#
# COMPACT_ATOMS: atom_id res chain seq x y z
N MET A 1 56.42 70.47 13.90
CA MET A 1 55.46 70.14 12.84
C MET A 1 55.05 68.71 13.04
N GLY A 2 53.87 68.44 13.67
CA GLY A 2 53.41 67.10 14.01
C GLY A 2 52.14 66.80 13.24
N HIS A 3 52.22 65.88 12.30
CA HIS A 3 51.07 65.40 11.58
C HIS A 3 50.31 64.35 12.40
N ARG A 4 49.13 64.72 12.87
CA ARG A 4 48.16 63.77 13.53
C ARG A 4 47.38 63.00 12.45
N GLN A 5 47.68 61.75 12.31
CA GLN A 5 46.87 60.81 11.53
C GLN A 5 45.56 60.47 12.28
N LYS A 6 44.38 60.84 11.70
CA LYS A 6 43.06 60.45 12.21
C LYS A 6 42.76 59.04 11.76
N LYS A 7 42.75 58.07 12.69
CA LYS A 7 42.21 56.71 12.48
C LYS A 7 40.68 56.79 12.39
N ILE A 8 40.15 56.56 11.19
CA ILE A 8 38.72 56.36 10.99
C ILE A 8 38.39 54.92 11.39
N ARG A 9 37.69 54.71 12.52
CA ARG A 9 37.12 53.44 12.90
C ARG A 9 35.77 53.30 12.20
N VAL A 10 35.71 52.45 11.18
CA VAL A 10 34.44 52.04 10.57
C VAL A 10 33.88 50.89 11.42
N HIS A 11 32.96 51.21 12.33
CA HIS A 11 32.17 50.19 13.06
C HIS A 11 31.02 49.74 12.20
N TRP A 12 31.20 48.64 11.45
CA TRP A 12 30.10 47.88 10.87
C TRP A 12 29.51 46.98 11.97
N LEU A 13 28.68 47.59 12.84
CA LEU A 13 27.83 46.83 13.74
C LEU A 13 26.64 46.27 12.93
N LEU A 14 26.81 45.08 12.39
CA LEU A 14 25.70 44.28 11.95
C LEU A 14 24.78 44.00 13.16
N ARG A 15 23.68 44.75 13.26
CA ARG A 15 22.69 44.57 14.33
C ARG A 15 22.20 43.10 14.32
N PRO A 16 22.22 42.35 15.44
CA PRO A 16 21.88 40.94 15.52
C PRO A 16 20.43 40.65 15.10
N THR A 17 19.59 41.67 15.08
CA THR A 17 18.20 41.59 14.60
C THR A 17 18.08 41.27 13.11
N ARG A 18 18.96 41.79 12.24
CA ARG A 18 18.93 41.52 10.79
C ARG A 18 19.39 40.09 10.46
N LEU A 19 20.38 39.57 11.19
CA LEU A 19 20.85 38.20 11.01
C LEU A 19 19.77 37.17 11.43
N ARG A 20 19.00 37.44 12.49
CA ARG A 20 17.88 36.57 12.91
C ARG A 20 16.73 36.56 11.89
N PHE A 21 16.45 37.70 11.24
CA PHE A 21 15.42 37.75 10.17
C PHE A 21 15.85 36.98 8.93
N PHE A 22 17.13 37.03 8.54
CA PHE A 22 17.66 36.25 7.42
C PHE A 22 17.63 34.73 7.70
N LEU A 23 17.98 34.31 8.92
CA LEU A 23 17.88 32.92 9.32
C LEU A 23 16.42 32.40 9.30
N PHE A 24 15.46 33.22 9.76
CA PHE A 24 14.04 32.88 9.71
C PHE A 24 13.50 32.77 8.28
N LEU A 25 13.96 33.65 7.38
CA LEU A 25 13.59 33.66 5.97
C LEU A 25 14.16 32.41 5.24
N ILE A 26 15.38 32.00 5.57
CA ILE A 26 16.00 30.79 4.99
C ILE A 26 15.26 29.51 5.48
N ILE A 27 14.82 29.47 6.73
CA ILE A 27 14.04 28.33 7.26
C ILE A 27 12.68 28.21 6.55
N LEU A 28 12.03 29.33 6.20
CA LEU A 28 10.77 29.33 5.44
C LEU A 28 10.94 28.88 3.98
N LEU A 29 12.13 29.08 3.38
CA LEU A 29 12.41 28.67 2.01
C LEU A 29 12.80 27.19 1.88
N VAL A 30 13.12 26.51 2.99
CA VAL A 30 13.41 25.07 3.06
C VAL A 30 12.14 24.24 3.41
N SER A 31 10.96 24.84 3.37
CA SER A 31 9.69 24.10 3.40
C SER A 31 9.62 23.24 2.14
N GLY A 32 10.33 22.10 2.17
CA GLY A 32 10.31 21.11 1.11
C GLY A 32 8.85 20.75 0.83
N ASN A 33 8.47 20.80 -0.43
CA ASN A 33 7.20 20.24 -0.88
C ASN A 33 7.18 18.78 -0.45
N VAL A 34 6.43 18.46 0.59
CA VAL A 34 6.03 17.09 0.87
C VAL A 34 5.08 16.74 -0.27
N GLU A 35 5.62 16.12 -1.29
CA GLU A 35 4.86 15.54 -2.38
C GLU A 35 4.04 14.40 -1.77
N ALA A 36 2.82 14.73 -1.34
CA ALA A 36 1.83 13.72 -1.00
C ALA A 36 1.56 12.98 -2.31
N GLY A 37 2.10 11.76 -2.46
CA GLY A 37 1.91 10.96 -3.65
C GLY A 37 0.42 10.91 -3.98
N ASP A 38 0.05 11.29 -5.19
CA ASP A 38 -1.34 11.37 -5.63
C ASP A 38 -2.00 9.99 -5.46
N LYS A 39 -3.05 9.96 -4.63
CA LYS A 39 -3.88 8.76 -4.47
C LYS A 39 -4.72 8.58 -5.72
N ILE A 40 -4.80 7.35 -6.17
CA ILE A 40 -5.60 6.99 -7.35
C ILE A 40 -7.01 6.67 -6.90
N THR A 41 -8.02 7.20 -7.59
CA THR A 41 -9.42 6.83 -7.35
C THR A 41 -9.71 5.47 -7.96
N ILE A 42 -10.35 4.59 -7.17
CA ILE A 42 -10.78 3.24 -7.54
C ILE A 42 -12.25 3.04 -7.20
N GLY A 43 -12.90 2.08 -7.85
CA GLY A 43 -14.28 1.73 -7.57
C GLY A 43 -14.46 0.72 -6.43
N GLU A 44 -15.69 0.27 -6.19
CA GLU A 44 -15.99 -0.76 -5.19
C GLU A 44 -15.55 -2.18 -5.59
N VAL A 45 -15.32 -2.40 -6.89
CA VAL A 45 -14.77 -3.64 -7.45
C VAL A 45 -13.75 -3.29 -8.52
N GLU A 46 -12.56 -3.89 -8.43
CA GLU A 46 -11.49 -3.71 -9.41
C GLU A 46 -10.96 -5.06 -9.90
N GLU A 47 -10.38 -5.07 -11.11
CA GLU A 47 -9.62 -6.22 -11.59
C GLU A 47 -8.18 -6.12 -11.10
N VAL A 48 -7.63 -7.22 -10.60
CA VAL A 48 -6.21 -7.32 -10.23
C VAL A 48 -5.56 -8.51 -10.92
N ILE A 49 -4.25 -8.45 -11.11
CA ILE A 49 -3.46 -9.59 -11.56
C ILE A 49 -2.63 -10.12 -10.38
N LEU A 50 -2.77 -11.38 -10.10
CA LEU A 50 -1.97 -12.11 -9.11
C LEU A 50 -0.58 -12.39 -9.68
N MET A 51 0.44 -11.81 -9.08
CA MET A 51 1.81 -11.92 -9.54
C MET A 51 2.59 -12.99 -8.77
N PRO A 52 3.52 -13.71 -9.40
CA PRO A 52 3.95 -13.62 -10.80
C PRO A 52 3.12 -14.50 -11.77
N TRP A 53 2.03 -15.11 -11.32
CA TRP A 53 1.28 -16.14 -12.06
C TRP A 53 0.40 -15.58 -13.20
N GLY A 54 0.18 -14.28 -13.26
CA GLY A 54 -0.61 -13.63 -14.31
C GLY A 54 -2.13 -13.90 -14.21
N VAL A 55 -2.61 -14.43 -13.08
CA VAL A 55 -4.04 -14.76 -12.91
C VAL A 55 -4.84 -13.50 -12.60
N LYS A 56 -5.85 -13.22 -13.42
CA LYS A 56 -6.79 -12.12 -13.21
C LYS A 56 -7.88 -12.50 -12.22
N LEU A 57 -8.13 -11.64 -11.26
CA LEU A 57 -9.16 -11.82 -10.23
C LEU A 57 -9.97 -10.54 -10.05
N PRO A 58 -11.30 -10.62 -9.94
CA PRO A 58 -12.10 -9.50 -9.44
C PRO A 58 -11.89 -9.39 -7.93
N ALA A 59 -11.50 -8.21 -7.49
CA ALA A 59 -11.31 -7.87 -6.10
C ALA A 59 -12.40 -6.91 -5.62
N ARG A 60 -13.11 -7.26 -4.55
CA ARG A 60 -13.97 -6.31 -3.85
C ARG A 60 -13.11 -5.40 -2.98
N ILE A 61 -13.31 -4.11 -3.13
CA ILE A 61 -12.70 -3.10 -2.29
C ILE A 61 -13.51 -2.99 -1.00
N ASP A 62 -12.88 -3.24 0.14
CA ASP A 62 -13.58 -3.32 1.43
C ASP A 62 -12.87 -2.44 2.47
N THR A 63 -13.33 -1.20 2.59
CA THR A 63 -12.81 -0.24 3.56
C THR A 63 -13.13 -0.60 5.02
N GLY A 64 -14.12 -1.48 5.24
CA GLY A 64 -14.47 -2.01 6.56
C GLY A 64 -13.50 -3.09 7.04
N ALA A 65 -12.90 -3.86 6.11
CA ALA A 65 -11.94 -4.89 6.44
C ALA A 65 -10.56 -4.29 6.77
N GLU A 66 -9.96 -4.69 7.88
CA GLU A 66 -8.58 -4.32 8.21
C GLU A 66 -7.60 -5.03 7.27
N MET A 67 -7.82 -6.31 7.00
CA MET A 67 -6.95 -7.19 6.24
C MET A 67 -7.61 -7.75 5.00
N SER A 68 -6.83 -7.87 3.93
CA SER A 68 -7.23 -8.53 2.69
C SER A 68 -7.43 -10.03 2.89
N SER A 69 -8.29 -10.64 2.07
CA SER A 69 -8.65 -12.08 2.16
C SER A 69 -8.78 -12.68 0.78
N LEU A 70 -8.13 -13.85 0.56
CA LEU A 70 -8.15 -14.58 -0.68
C LEU A 70 -8.88 -15.91 -0.52
N ASP A 71 -9.67 -16.29 -1.53
CA ASP A 71 -10.32 -17.60 -1.64
C ASP A 71 -9.27 -18.70 -1.87
N ALA A 72 -9.06 -19.51 -0.84
CA ALA A 72 -8.09 -20.59 -0.82
C ALA A 72 -8.82 -21.93 -0.63
N ARG A 73 -8.98 -22.66 -1.73
CA ARG A 73 -9.63 -23.97 -1.71
C ARG A 73 -8.66 -25.06 -1.28
N GLU A 74 -9.17 -26.06 -0.60
CA GLU A 74 -8.40 -27.24 -0.17
C GLU A 74 -7.16 -26.85 0.66
N LEU A 75 -7.25 -25.75 1.41
CA LEU A 75 -6.13 -25.18 2.16
C LEU A 75 -5.56 -26.18 3.17
N LYS A 76 -4.26 -26.43 3.06
CA LYS A 76 -3.45 -27.22 3.99
C LYS A 76 -2.23 -26.44 4.39
N VAL A 77 -1.84 -26.51 5.66
CA VAL A 77 -0.60 -25.91 6.12
C VAL A 77 0.29 -26.98 6.73
N LYS A 78 1.47 -27.15 6.16
CA LYS A 78 2.51 -28.07 6.62
C LYS A 78 3.86 -27.40 6.60
N ASN A 79 4.65 -27.58 7.64
CA ASN A 79 5.98 -26.99 7.76
C ASN A 79 6.01 -25.47 7.45
N ASN A 80 5.03 -24.73 7.95
CA ASN A 80 4.86 -23.29 7.72
C ASN A 80 4.67 -22.90 6.24
N ILE A 81 4.26 -23.83 5.38
CA ILE A 81 3.87 -23.59 3.98
C ILE A 81 2.37 -23.82 3.85
N ALA A 82 1.67 -22.82 3.34
CA ALA A 82 0.28 -22.93 2.93
C ALA A 82 0.22 -23.43 1.50
N GLU A 83 -0.47 -24.56 1.30
CA GLU A 83 -0.79 -25.17 0.01
C GLU A 83 -2.27 -25.04 -0.22
N PHE A 84 -2.67 -24.46 -1.33
CA PHE A 84 -4.06 -24.20 -1.63
C PHE A 84 -4.28 -24.06 -3.13
N ARG A 85 -5.55 -24.08 -3.56
CA ARG A 85 -5.94 -23.91 -4.95
C ARG A 85 -6.84 -22.68 -5.11
N LEU A 86 -6.63 -21.90 -6.15
CA LEU A 86 -7.59 -20.90 -6.58
C LEU A 86 -8.87 -21.56 -7.13
N PRO A 87 -10.04 -20.91 -7.06
CA PRO A 87 -11.26 -21.45 -7.67
C PRO A 87 -11.08 -21.79 -9.16
N ASN A 88 -11.69 -22.89 -9.63
CA ASN A 88 -11.55 -23.36 -11.01
C ASN A 88 -11.92 -22.28 -12.05
N ARG A 89 -12.92 -21.44 -11.74
CA ARG A 89 -13.33 -20.31 -12.59
C ARG A 89 -12.22 -19.27 -12.81
N PHE A 90 -11.15 -19.32 -12.00
CA PHE A 90 -9.95 -18.49 -12.13
C PHE A 90 -8.70 -19.33 -12.42
N GLY A 91 -8.88 -20.44 -13.14
CA GLY A 91 -7.81 -21.30 -13.61
C GLY A 91 -7.39 -22.42 -12.67
N GLY A 92 -7.94 -22.52 -11.45
CA GLY A 92 -7.66 -23.62 -10.53
C GLY A 92 -6.20 -23.77 -10.15
N LEU A 93 -5.40 -22.69 -10.21
CA LEU A 93 -3.97 -22.70 -9.96
C LEU A 93 -3.66 -23.17 -8.54
N GLU A 94 -2.73 -24.11 -8.41
CA GLU A 94 -2.18 -24.55 -7.14
C GLU A 94 -1.03 -23.63 -6.71
N LEU A 95 -1.11 -23.18 -5.47
CA LEU A 95 -0.16 -22.24 -4.88
C LEU A 95 0.46 -22.83 -3.61
N ARG A 96 1.75 -22.53 -3.41
CA ARG A 96 2.50 -22.88 -2.22
C ARG A 96 3.24 -21.65 -1.73
N LEU A 97 2.83 -21.13 -0.58
CA LEU A 97 3.36 -19.87 -0.05
C LEU A 97 3.76 -20.02 1.43
N PRO A 98 4.84 -19.38 1.86
CA PRO A 98 5.22 -19.36 3.27
C PRO A 98 4.18 -18.61 4.10
N VAL A 99 3.80 -19.18 5.23
CA VAL A 99 2.93 -18.53 6.21
C VAL A 99 3.76 -17.52 6.99
N LYS A 100 3.41 -16.26 6.91
CA LYS A 100 4.06 -15.18 7.67
C LYS A 100 3.64 -15.16 9.13
N THR A 101 2.33 -15.30 9.35
CA THR A 101 1.72 -15.28 10.68
C THR A 101 0.31 -15.88 10.62
N TRP A 102 -0.41 -15.82 11.73
CA TRP A 102 -1.76 -16.33 11.84
C TRP A 102 -2.70 -15.27 12.41
N GLN A 103 -3.88 -15.14 11.80
CA GLN A 103 -4.94 -14.30 12.31
C GLN A 103 -5.95 -15.16 13.08
N HIS A 104 -6.34 -14.70 14.25
CA HIS A 104 -7.32 -15.38 15.09
C HIS A 104 -8.63 -14.60 15.07
N PHE A 105 -9.69 -15.27 14.66
CA PHE A 105 -11.04 -14.75 14.73
C PHE A 105 -11.74 -15.39 15.93
N ARG A 106 -12.37 -14.59 16.76
CA ARG A 106 -13.14 -15.04 17.91
C ARG A 106 -14.50 -14.37 17.88
N SER A 107 -15.55 -15.16 17.91
CA SER A 107 -16.91 -14.76 18.28
C SER A 107 -17.36 -15.60 19.46
N ALA A 108 -18.56 -15.36 19.99
CA ALA A 108 -19.10 -16.13 21.14
C ALA A 108 -19.07 -17.64 20.86
N ASP A 109 -19.41 -18.05 19.62
CA ASP A 109 -19.59 -19.44 19.24
C ASP A 109 -18.53 -20.01 18.29
N PHE A 110 -17.51 -19.20 17.95
CA PHE A 110 -16.59 -19.57 16.88
C PHE A 110 -15.16 -19.08 17.13
N LYS A 111 -14.21 -20.01 16.98
CA LYS A 111 -12.77 -19.72 16.96
C LYS A 111 -12.18 -20.22 15.66
N GLU A 112 -11.72 -19.33 14.83
CA GLU A 112 -11.06 -19.67 13.58
C GLU A 112 -9.64 -19.12 13.57
N LYS A 113 -8.73 -19.88 12.98
CA LYS A 113 -7.35 -19.48 12.78
C LYS A 113 -7.03 -19.53 11.28
N ARG A 114 -6.69 -18.39 10.69
CA ARG A 114 -6.37 -18.26 9.27
C ARG A 114 -4.90 -17.98 9.07
N PRO A 115 -4.20 -18.70 8.18
CA PRO A 115 -2.84 -18.37 7.83
C PRO A 115 -2.79 -17.08 7.01
N ILE A 116 -1.78 -16.27 7.27
CA ILE A 116 -1.49 -15.06 6.51
C ILE A 116 -0.26 -15.31 5.66
N VAL A 117 -0.39 -15.05 4.38
CA VAL A 117 0.70 -15.10 3.38
C VAL A 117 0.89 -13.73 2.76
N GLU A 118 2.05 -13.47 2.18
CA GLU A 118 2.28 -12.27 1.37
C GLU A 118 2.06 -12.59 -0.10
N ILE A 119 1.31 -11.74 -0.77
CA ILE A 119 1.00 -11.86 -2.19
C ILE A 119 1.23 -10.50 -2.86
N THR A 120 1.75 -10.54 -4.07
CA THR A 120 1.88 -9.35 -4.91
C THR A 120 0.72 -9.29 -5.90
N PHE A 121 0.02 -8.16 -5.92
CA PHE A 121 -1.03 -7.85 -6.88
C PHE A 121 -0.63 -6.66 -7.76
N CYS A 122 -0.95 -6.75 -9.04
CA CYS A 122 -0.98 -5.58 -9.91
C CYS A 122 -2.40 -5.02 -9.94
N MET A 123 -2.59 -3.76 -9.53
CA MET A 123 -3.85 -3.03 -9.61
C MET A 123 -3.59 -1.64 -10.21
N GLY A 124 -4.17 -1.36 -11.36
CA GLY A 124 -3.77 -0.19 -12.15
C GLY A 124 -2.26 -0.23 -12.40
N PRO A 125 -1.54 0.88 -12.25
CA PRO A 125 -0.10 0.94 -12.43
C PRO A 125 0.70 0.50 -11.20
N LYS A 126 0.03 0.08 -10.10
CA LYS A 126 0.70 -0.21 -8.82
C LYS A 126 0.89 -1.70 -8.58
N LEU A 127 2.10 -2.07 -8.20
CA LEU A 127 2.41 -3.36 -7.58
C LEU A 127 2.23 -3.24 -6.07
N LEU A 128 1.32 -4.03 -5.54
CA LEU A 128 0.96 -4.03 -4.12
C LEU A 128 1.46 -5.32 -3.47
N HIS A 129 2.35 -5.22 -2.50
CA HIS A 129 2.77 -6.34 -1.65
C HIS A 129 1.87 -6.40 -0.43
N VAL A 130 0.97 -7.35 -0.38
CA VAL A 130 -0.14 -7.39 0.58
C VAL A 130 -0.09 -8.65 1.43
N ASN A 131 -0.22 -8.48 2.74
CA ASN A 131 -0.50 -9.59 3.63
C ASN A 131 -1.98 -9.97 3.51
N VAL A 132 -2.24 -11.23 3.17
CA VAL A 132 -3.58 -11.74 2.85
C VAL A 132 -3.89 -12.93 3.72
N ASN A 133 -5.03 -12.95 4.40
CA ASN A 133 -5.49 -14.16 5.05
C ASN A 133 -6.11 -15.11 4.01
N LEU A 134 -5.84 -16.40 4.20
CA LEU A 134 -6.40 -17.46 3.36
C LEU A 134 -7.64 -18.06 4.04
N ASN A 135 -8.73 -18.11 3.30
CA ASN A 135 -9.99 -18.64 3.77
C ASN A 135 -10.80 -19.24 2.62
N ASP A 136 -11.66 -20.22 2.90
CA ASP A 136 -12.65 -20.66 1.94
C ASP A 136 -13.73 -19.58 1.78
N ARG A 137 -13.81 -19.04 0.57
CA ARG A 137 -14.77 -18.00 0.18
C ARG A 137 -15.79 -18.52 -0.85
N SER A 138 -16.07 -19.84 -0.84
CA SER A 138 -16.97 -20.49 -1.80
C SER A 138 -18.38 -19.93 -1.82
N THR A 139 -18.83 -19.42 -0.69
CA THR A 139 -20.19 -18.92 -0.48
C THR A 139 -20.38 -17.46 -0.88
N VAL A 140 -19.30 -16.75 -1.26
CA VAL A 140 -19.36 -15.34 -1.61
C VAL A 140 -18.95 -15.08 -3.06
N ARG A 141 -19.44 -13.96 -3.61
CA ARG A 141 -19.28 -13.62 -5.02
C ARG A 141 -17.81 -13.39 -5.44
N TYR A 142 -17.05 -12.71 -4.60
CA TYR A 142 -15.69 -12.25 -4.94
C TYR A 142 -14.63 -13.13 -4.28
N PRO A 143 -13.66 -13.66 -5.07
CA PRO A 143 -12.59 -14.52 -4.55
C PRO A 143 -11.58 -13.73 -3.72
N LEU A 144 -11.50 -12.42 -3.92
CA LEU A 144 -10.57 -11.54 -3.25
C LEU A 144 -11.29 -10.34 -2.63
N ILE A 145 -10.92 -10.00 -1.41
CA ILE A 145 -11.20 -8.72 -0.77
C ILE A 145 -9.88 -8.00 -0.58
N LEU A 146 -9.83 -6.72 -0.97
CA LEU A 146 -8.74 -5.82 -0.62
C LEU A 146 -9.18 -4.93 0.53
N GLY A 147 -8.59 -5.17 1.69
CA GLY A 147 -8.83 -4.39 2.91
C GLY A 147 -7.94 -3.17 3.03
N ARG A 148 -8.08 -2.45 4.15
CA ARG A 148 -7.31 -1.22 4.41
C ARG A 148 -5.79 -1.41 4.33
N ASN A 149 -5.28 -2.61 4.62
CA ASN A 149 -3.85 -2.92 4.51
C ASN A 149 -3.32 -2.88 3.06
N ALA A 150 -4.18 -2.99 2.05
CA ALA A 150 -3.84 -2.82 0.64
C ALA A 150 -4.19 -1.42 0.11
N LEU A 151 -5.17 -0.75 0.71
CA LEU A 151 -5.76 0.48 0.19
C LEU A 151 -5.08 1.74 0.73
N LYS A 152 -4.65 1.68 2.00
CA LYS A 152 -4.08 2.82 2.70
C LYS A 152 -2.88 3.38 1.93
N ASP A 153 -2.82 4.72 1.90
CA ASP A 153 -1.77 5.52 1.27
C ASP A 153 -1.69 5.44 -0.26
N HIS A 154 -2.51 4.57 -0.90
CA HIS A 154 -2.50 4.36 -2.35
C HIS A 154 -3.76 4.83 -3.06
N PHE A 155 -4.94 4.67 -2.41
CA PHE A 155 -6.22 4.80 -3.09
C PHE A 155 -7.25 5.63 -2.34
N ILE A 156 -8.17 6.22 -3.12
CA ILE A 156 -9.45 6.78 -2.68
C ILE A 156 -10.55 5.90 -3.29
N VAL A 157 -11.54 5.52 -2.51
CA VAL A 157 -12.62 4.64 -2.97
C VAL A 157 -13.85 5.47 -3.31
N ASP A 158 -14.27 5.38 -4.55
CA ASP A 158 -15.54 5.91 -5.06
C ASP A 158 -16.55 4.76 -5.20
N CYS A 159 -17.53 4.69 -4.32
CA CYS A 159 -18.52 3.61 -4.31
C CYS A 159 -19.56 3.69 -5.46
N GLU A 160 -19.56 4.76 -6.25
CA GLU A 160 -20.42 4.87 -7.43
C GLU A 160 -19.81 4.20 -8.67
N GLN A 161 -18.53 3.81 -8.59
CA GLN A 161 -17.78 3.25 -9.71
C GLN A 161 -17.37 1.80 -9.49
N THR A 162 -17.12 1.11 -10.59
CA THR A 162 -16.53 -0.24 -10.63
C THR A 162 -15.60 -0.37 -11.83
N HIS A 163 -14.53 -1.16 -11.71
CA HIS A 163 -13.60 -1.48 -12.80
C HIS A 163 -13.00 -0.24 -13.48
N CYS A 164 -12.72 0.81 -12.70
CA CYS A 164 -12.19 2.06 -13.22
C CYS A 164 -10.66 2.07 -13.35
N LEU A 165 -9.97 1.10 -12.79
CA LEU A 165 -8.51 1.03 -12.79
C LEU A 165 -7.99 -0.32 -13.32
N PRO A 166 -7.97 -0.54 -14.65
CA PRO A 166 -7.46 -1.80 -15.21
C PRO A 166 -5.96 -1.99 -14.89
N PRO A 167 -5.52 -3.25 -14.59
CA PRO A 167 -4.12 -3.53 -14.30
C PRO A 167 -3.19 -3.15 -15.47
N SER A 168 -2.14 -2.39 -15.18
CA SER A 168 -1.21 -1.88 -16.19
C SER A 168 0.27 -1.95 -15.77
N CYS A 169 0.60 -2.77 -14.76
CA CYS A 169 1.97 -2.93 -14.31
C CYS A 169 2.85 -3.53 -15.43
N PRO A 170 4.06 -3.01 -15.66
CA PRO A 170 4.98 -3.53 -16.67
C PRO A 170 5.29 -5.02 -16.50
N GLU A 171 5.41 -5.50 -15.27
CA GLU A 171 5.72 -6.88 -14.90
C GLU A 171 4.53 -7.84 -15.11
N ALA A 172 3.32 -7.31 -15.27
CA ALA A 172 2.11 -8.10 -15.52
C ALA A 172 1.91 -8.49 -16.99
N LYS A 173 2.79 -8.05 -17.90
CA LYS A 173 2.73 -8.45 -19.31
C LYS A 173 3.05 -9.95 -19.42
N PRO A 174 2.24 -10.75 -20.12
CA PRO A 174 2.57 -12.14 -20.41
C PRO A 174 3.90 -12.20 -21.16
N LYS A 175 4.78 -13.09 -20.73
CA LYS A 175 6.03 -13.41 -21.44
C LYS A 175 5.73 -14.20 -22.70
#